data_47ed39a3d74804c65f2944ee4426016f
#
_entry.id   47ed39a3d74804c65f2944ee4426016f
#
_cell.length_a   1.000
_cell.length_b   1.000
_cell.length_c   1.000
_cell.angle_alpha   90.00
_cell.angle_beta   90.00
_cell.angle_gamma   90.00
#
_symmetry.space_group_name_H-M   'P 1'
#
loop_
_entity.id
_entity.type
_entity.pdbx_description
1 polymer ?
#
loop_
_entity_poly.entity_id
_entity_poly.type
_entity_poly.pdbx_seq_one_letter_code
_entity_poly.pdbx_strand_id
1 'polypeptide(L)'
;MNTFGNIFRLTSFGESHGPGIGGVIDGCPAGIVVDMDFIRKELDRRKPGQSPITTSRNEKDQVQFLSGIYEGQTTGTPIGFIVWNKNQHPADYEEIKYVFRPSHADYTYQTKYGIRDPRGGGRSSARETVARCVGGSIAKLVLNQHNIKIQAYTSQVAHIRLTKSYQEYDLNLTETNAIRCPDPTKAAEMEAYITQIKAEGDTVGGIVSCVIQGVPAGLGEPVFGKLHAALGSAMLSINAAKGFDYGIGFDAPLPKGSEQNDSFYSEKGQIRTRTNDSGGIQGGISNGQDIYFRVAFKAVPTLLMEQSTVDLDGNETLLKARGRHDPCVLPRAGPIVEAMAAMTVLDYLLLSQC
;
A
#
# COMPACT_ATOMS: atom_id res chain seq x y z
N MET A 1 -6.07 -7.05 14.85
CA MET A 1 -7.38 -6.92 14.19
C MET A 1 -7.24 -7.37 12.74
N ASN A 2 -8.31 -7.95 12.17
CA ASN A 2 -8.33 -8.39 10.77
C ASN A 2 -9.37 -7.64 9.93
N THR A 3 -9.99 -6.61 10.52
CA THR A 3 -10.98 -5.73 9.90
C THR A 3 -10.47 -4.30 9.88
N PHE A 4 -10.60 -3.64 8.74
CA PHE A 4 -10.28 -2.24 8.48
C PHE A 4 -11.55 -1.50 8.02
N GLY A 5 -11.70 -0.22 8.39
CA GLY A 5 -12.84 0.64 8.03
C GLY A 5 -13.96 0.66 9.08
N ASN A 6 -14.85 1.66 8.96
CA ASN A 6 -16.00 1.86 9.84
C ASN A 6 -17.31 1.47 9.14
N ILE A 7 -17.63 2.08 7.99
CA ILE A 7 -18.77 1.76 7.13
C ILE A 7 -18.32 0.84 6.00
N PHE A 8 -17.36 1.30 5.16
CA PHE A 8 -16.75 0.45 4.16
C PHE A 8 -15.66 -0.38 4.82
N ARG A 9 -15.98 -1.63 5.14
CA ARG A 9 -15.11 -2.51 5.93
C ARG A 9 -14.56 -3.64 5.10
N LEU A 10 -13.27 -3.92 5.27
CA LEU A 10 -12.63 -5.12 4.75
C LEU A 10 -12.17 -6.01 5.90
N THR A 11 -12.74 -7.21 6.02
CA THR A 11 -12.19 -8.27 6.88
C THR A 11 -11.42 -9.25 6.01
N SER A 12 -10.11 -9.38 6.22
CA SER A 12 -9.26 -10.30 5.45
C SER A 12 -8.88 -11.54 6.23
N PHE A 13 -8.72 -12.68 5.53
CA PHE A 13 -8.29 -13.96 6.08
C PHE A 13 -7.35 -14.70 5.11
N GLY A 14 -6.82 -15.83 5.58
CA GLY A 14 -5.90 -16.67 4.81
C GLY A 14 -4.43 -16.28 5.01
N GLU A 15 -3.53 -17.13 4.55
CA GLU A 15 -2.09 -17.10 4.82
C GLU A 15 -1.29 -17.35 3.55
N SER A 16 -0.02 -16.91 3.54
CA SER A 16 0.81 -16.96 2.33
C SER A 16 1.02 -18.35 1.76
N HIS A 17 0.99 -19.38 2.60
CA HIS A 17 1.15 -20.80 2.23
C HIS A 17 -0.08 -21.62 2.63
N GLY A 18 -1.18 -21.00 3.02
CA GLY A 18 -2.50 -21.61 3.11
C GLY A 18 -3.14 -21.78 1.72
N PRO A 19 -4.35 -22.32 1.64
CA PRO A 19 -5.05 -22.55 0.36
C PRO A 19 -5.27 -21.27 -0.45
N GLY A 20 -5.53 -20.15 0.21
CA GLY A 20 -5.80 -18.87 -0.44
C GLY A 20 -5.82 -17.69 0.54
N ILE A 21 -5.92 -16.51 -0.04
CA ILE A 21 -6.19 -15.25 0.67
C ILE A 21 -7.60 -14.80 0.28
N GLY A 22 -8.43 -14.50 1.25
CA GLY A 22 -9.77 -14.01 0.98
C GLY A 22 -10.15 -12.83 1.86
N GLY A 23 -11.36 -12.36 1.64
CA GLY A 23 -11.94 -11.30 2.46
C GLY A 23 -13.44 -11.17 2.27
N VAL A 24 -14.01 -10.37 3.16
CA VAL A 24 -15.38 -9.89 3.08
C VAL A 24 -15.34 -8.38 3.10
N ILE A 25 -15.91 -7.76 2.06
CA ILE A 25 -16.15 -6.31 2.01
C ILE A 25 -17.60 -6.10 2.42
N ASP A 26 -17.81 -5.29 3.45
CA ASP A 26 -19.13 -4.91 3.95
C ASP A 26 -19.32 -3.39 3.83
N GLY A 27 -20.57 -2.92 3.69
CA GLY A 27 -20.90 -1.50 3.56
C GLY A 27 -20.59 -0.89 2.18
N CYS A 28 -20.38 -1.72 1.15
CA CYS A 28 -20.29 -1.23 -0.22
C CYS A 28 -21.70 -0.82 -0.72
N PRO A 29 -21.89 0.38 -1.29
CA PRO A 29 -23.17 0.79 -1.89
C PRO A 29 -23.65 -0.21 -2.95
N ALA A 30 -24.97 -0.36 -3.10
CA ALA A 30 -25.57 -1.15 -4.16
C ALA A 30 -25.49 -0.44 -5.52
N GLY A 31 -25.55 -1.22 -6.62
CA GLY A 31 -25.64 -0.69 -7.99
C GLY A 31 -24.29 -0.25 -8.59
N ILE A 32 -23.17 -0.53 -7.94
CA ILE A 32 -21.84 -0.24 -8.49
C ILE A 32 -21.50 -1.29 -9.54
N VAL A 33 -21.20 -0.87 -10.76
CA VAL A 33 -20.75 -1.76 -11.83
C VAL A 33 -19.35 -2.31 -11.47
N VAL A 34 -19.26 -3.62 -11.39
CA VAL A 34 -18.02 -4.34 -11.05
C VAL A 34 -17.23 -4.60 -12.32
N ASP A 35 -16.33 -3.67 -12.67
CA ASP A 35 -15.42 -3.83 -13.81
C ASP A 35 -14.31 -4.84 -13.48
N MET A 36 -14.49 -6.06 -13.95
CA MET A 36 -13.53 -7.17 -13.72
C MET A 36 -12.18 -6.94 -14.39
N ASP A 37 -12.12 -6.21 -15.51
CA ASP A 37 -10.87 -5.91 -16.19
C ASP A 37 -10.07 -4.85 -15.43
N PHE A 38 -10.76 -3.86 -14.87
CA PHE A 38 -10.16 -2.90 -13.96
C PHE A 38 -9.57 -3.59 -12.71
N ILE A 39 -10.36 -4.45 -12.04
CA ILE A 39 -9.89 -5.19 -10.86
C ILE A 39 -8.68 -6.07 -11.21
N ARG A 40 -8.70 -6.73 -12.36
CA ARG A 40 -7.57 -7.55 -12.84
C ARG A 40 -6.31 -6.70 -13.02
N LYS A 41 -6.42 -5.52 -13.64
CA LYS A 41 -5.29 -4.58 -13.81
C LYS A 41 -4.70 -4.17 -12.47
N GLU A 42 -5.54 -3.82 -11.49
CA GLU A 42 -5.08 -3.46 -10.15
C GLU A 42 -4.33 -4.61 -9.44
N LEU A 43 -4.83 -5.83 -9.56
CA LEU A 43 -4.17 -7.01 -9.03
C LEU A 43 -2.87 -7.32 -9.77
N ASP A 44 -2.84 -7.13 -11.09
CA ASP A 44 -1.65 -7.31 -11.94
C ASP A 44 -0.55 -6.31 -11.56
N ARG A 45 -0.88 -5.08 -11.21
CA ARG A 45 0.08 -4.08 -10.71
C ARG A 45 0.73 -4.49 -9.39
N ARG A 46 0.03 -5.28 -8.54
CA ARG A 46 0.53 -5.75 -7.24
C ARG A 46 1.26 -7.08 -7.32
N LYS A 47 0.92 -7.98 -8.25
CA LYS A 47 1.45 -9.35 -8.31
C LYS A 47 2.98 -9.41 -8.36
N PRO A 48 3.62 -10.50 -7.91
CA PRO A 48 5.04 -10.73 -8.10
C PRO A 48 5.38 -11.04 -9.58
N GLY A 49 6.66 -10.97 -9.93
CA GLY A 49 7.15 -11.41 -11.25
C GLY A 49 6.84 -10.47 -12.41
N GLN A 50 6.66 -9.18 -12.16
CA GLN A 50 6.28 -8.20 -13.18
C GLN A 50 7.46 -7.69 -14.01
N SER A 51 8.68 -7.75 -13.47
CA SER A 51 9.86 -7.17 -14.10
C SER A 51 11.16 -7.77 -13.56
N PRO A 52 12.31 -7.51 -14.21
CA PRO A 52 13.62 -7.98 -13.75
C PRO A 52 14.01 -7.48 -12.35
N ILE A 53 13.47 -6.34 -11.91
CA ILE A 53 13.72 -5.73 -10.59
C ILE A 53 12.76 -6.22 -9.51
N THR A 54 11.91 -7.21 -9.80
CA THR A 54 11.04 -7.88 -8.82
C THR A 54 11.44 -9.34 -8.66
N THR A 55 10.77 -10.05 -7.72
CA THR A 55 10.96 -11.49 -7.54
C THR A 55 10.58 -12.28 -8.79
N SER A 56 11.24 -13.41 -9.03
CA SER A 56 10.90 -14.36 -10.11
C SER A 56 9.66 -15.22 -9.83
N ARG A 57 9.03 -15.08 -8.66
CA ARG A 57 7.77 -15.75 -8.33
C ARG A 57 6.67 -15.26 -9.29
N ASN A 58 5.83 -16.15 -9.76
CA ASN A 58 4.72 -15.82 -10.65
C ASN A 58 3.40 -16.34 -10.06
N GLU A 59 2.45 -15.43 -9.81
CA GLU A 59 1.10 -15.72 -9.35
C GLU A 59 0.11 -14.98 -10.25
N LYS A 60 -0.95 -15.63 -10.67
CA LYS A 60 -1.96 -14.99 -11.54
C LYS A 60 -2.91 -14.06 -10.77
N ASP A 61 -2.99 -14.19 -9.45
CA ASP A 61 -3.83 -13.38 -8.54
C ASP A 61 -5.28 -13.17 -9.04
N GLN A 62 -5.89 -14.21 -9.56
CA GLN A 62 -7.27 -14.16 -10.03
C GLN A 62 -8.22 -14.17 -8.83
N VAL A 63 -9.02 -13.13 -8.71
CA VAL A 63 -10.08 -13.06 -7.70
C VAL A 63 -11.31 -13.82 -8.16
N GLN A 64 -11.91 -14.57 -7.24
CA GLN A 64 -13.22 -15.19 -7.37
C GLN A 64 -14.15 -14.53 -6.35
N PHE A 65 -15.20 -13.87 -6.82
CA PHE A 65 -16.28 -13.37 -5.96
C PHE A 65 -17.27 -14.47 -5.65
N LEU A 66 -17.72 -14.54 -4.40
CA LEU A 66 -18.56 -15.60 -3.87
C LEU A 66 -19.96 -15.09 -3.51
N SER A 67 -20.12 -13.80 -3.25
CA SER A 67 -21.37 -13.15 -2.87
C SER A 67 -21.32 -11.64 -3.13
N GLY A 68 -22.47 -10.96 -2.99
CA GLY A 68 -22.58 -9.51 -3.01
C GLY A 68 -22.55 -8.89 -4.41
N ILE A 69 -22.55 -9.71 -5.48
CA ILE A 69 -22.58 -9.26 -6.87
C ILE A 69 -23.67 -10.04 -7.61
N TYR A 70 -24.54 -9.30 -8.32
CA TYR A 70 -25.58 -9.84 -9.18
C TYR A 70 -25.59 -9.07 -10.52
N GLU A 71 -25.61 -9.79 -11.63
CA GLU A 71 -25.57 -9.22 -13.01
C GLU A 71 -24.49 -8.14 -13.19
N GLY A 72 -23.29 -8.38 -12.60
CA GLY A 72 -22.15 -7.48 -12.71
C GLY A 72 -22.23 -6.21 -11.84
N GLN A 73 -23.18 -6.12 -10.91
CA GLN A 73 -23.34 -4.98 -10.01
C GLN A 73 -23.32 -5.43 -8.54
N THR A 74 -22.88 -4.54 -7.66
CA THR A 74 -22.94 -4.78 -6.21
C THR A 74 -24.39 -4.74 -5.73
N THR A 75 -24.73 -5.60 -4.76
CA THR A 75 -26.10 -5.72 -4.23
C THR A 75 -26.33 -4.93 -2.93
N GLY A 76 -25.27 -4.30 -2.37
CA GLY A 76 -25.32 -3.69 -1.03
C GLY A 76 -25.18 -4.70 0.12
N THR A 77 -25.08 -6.00 -0.19
CA THR A 77 -24.83 -7.06 0.79
C THR A 77 -23.33 -7.41 0.83
N PRO A 78 -22.83 -8.16 1.82
CA PRO A 78 -21.40 -8.47 1.93
C PRO A 78 -20.83 -9.13 0.68
N ILE A 79 -19.74 -8.56 0.16
CA ILE A 79 -19.00 -9.09 -0.99
C ILE A 79 -17.92 -10.02 -0.47
N GLY A 80 -18.18 -11.32 -0.54
CA GLY A 80 -17.20 -12.37 -0.23
C GLY A 80 -16.31 -12.66 -1.43
N PHE A 81 -14.99 -12.79 -1.21
CA PHE A 81 -14.06 -13.13 -2.30
C PHE A 81 -12.90 -14.00 -1.82
N ILE A 82 -12.26 -14.69 -2.77
CA ILE A 82 -11.04 -15.47 -2.54
C ILE A 82 -10.08 -15.35 -3.73
N VAL A 83 -8.77 -15.38 -3.43
CA VAL A 83 -7.67 -15.52 -4.38
C VAL A 83 -6.86 -16.76 -3.98
N TRP A 84 -6.90 -17.80 -4.82
CA TRP A 84 -6.24 -19.07 -4.53
C TRP A 84 -4.72 -18.97 -4.68
N ASN A 85 -3.98 -19.57 -3.76
CA ASN A 85 -2.54 -19.71 -3.85
C ASN A 85 -2.20 -20.91 -4.75
N LYS A 86 -1.36 -20.71 -5.78
CA LYS A 86 -1.04 -21.76 -6.76
C LYS A 86 0.45 -22.11 -6.83
N ASN A 87 1.35 -21.24 -6.38
CA ASN A 87 2.79 -21.39 -6.57
C ASN A 87 3.55 -21.36 -5.23
N GLN A 88 3.17 -22.26 -4.33
CA GLN A 88 3.78 -22.42 -3.01
C GLN A 88 4.92 -23.43 -3.09
N HIS A 89 6.07 -23.14 -2.46
CA HIS A 89 7.20 -24.03 -2.30
C HIS A 89 7.56 -24.19 -0.81
N PRO A 90 6.85 -25.06 -0.07
CA PRO A 90 7.08 -25.24 1.37
C PRO A 90 8.51 -25.66 1.72
N ALA A 91 9.17 -26.41 0.82
CA ALA A 91 10.55 -26.86 1.02
C ALA A 91 11.57 -25.72 1.18
N ASP A 92 11.30 -24.53 0.62
CA ASP A 92 12.18 -23.35 0.76
C ASP A 92 12.27 -22.83 2.20
N TYR A 93 11.42 -23.33 3.12
CA TYR A 93 11.28 -22.84 4.48
C TYR A 93 11.72 -23.84 5.56
N GLU A 94 12.18 -25.04 5.21
CA GLU A 94 12.59 -26.06 6.18
C GLU A 94 13.78 -25.58 7.05
N GLU A 95 14.79 -24.94 6.45
CA GLU A 95 15.98 -24.47 7.16
C GLU A 95 15.67 -23.31 8.13
N ILE A 96 14.61 -22.53 7.85
CA ILE A 96 14.24 -21.36 8.68
C ILE A 96 13.15 -21.67 9.71
N LYS A 97 12.71 -22.92 9.78
CA LYS A 97 11.66 -23.36 10.72
C LYS A 97 12.06 -23.15 12.18
N TYR A 98 13.33 -23.34 12.50
CA TYR A 98 13.83 -23.32 13.87
C TYR A 98 14.64 -22.07 14.23
N VAL A 99 14.66 -21.06 13.34
CA VAL A 99 15.39 -19.82 13.56
C VAL A 99 14.47 -18.60 13.36
N PHE A 100 14.88 -17.45 13.88
CA PHE A 100 14.17 -16.20 13.68
C PHE A 100 14.89 -15.37 12.62
N ARG A 101 14.22 -15.05 11.51
CA ARG A 101 14.79 -14.17 10.49
C ARG A 101 14.97 -12.75 11.04
N PRO A 102 16.15 -12.14 10.92
CA PRO A 102 16.38 -10.76 11.35
C PRO A 102 15.36 -9.79 10.71
N SER A 103 14.84 -8.86 11.51
CA SER A 103 13.84 -7.86 11.09
C SER A 103 12.55 -8.40 10.46
N HIS A 104 12.30 -9.72 10.51
CA HIS A 104 11.04 -10.35 10.13
C HIS A 104 10.12 -10.50 11.35
N ALA A 105 8.85 -10.82 11.13
CA ALA A 105 7.86 -10.97 12.20
C ALA A 105 7.94 -12.33 12.95
N ASP A 106 8.91 -13.19 12.67
CA ASP A 106 8.97 -14.55 13.20
C ASP A 106 8.96 -14.60 14.74
N TYR A 107 9.86 -13.84 15.37
CA TYR A 107 9.97 -13.78 16.81
C TYR A 107 8.71 -13.18 17.47
N THR A 108 8.26 -12.04 16.98
CA THR A 108 7.11 -11.33 17.54
C THR A 108 5.82 -12.11 17.38
N TYR A 109 5.68 -12.84 16.26
CA TYR A 109 4.52 -13.70 16.01
C TYR A 109 4.51 -14.92 16.93
N GLN A 110 5.67 -15.59 17.08
CA GLN A 110 5.85 -16.71 17.99
C GLN A 110 5.55 -16.31 19.45
N THR A 111 6.11 -15.17 19.88
CA THR A 111 5.91 -14.66 21.26
C THR A 111 4.45 -14.30 21.53
N LYS A 112 3.76 -13.72 20.54
CA LYS A 112 2.37 -13.28 20.72
C LYS A 112 1.38 -14.42 20.73
N TYR A 113 1.54 -15.40 19.83
CA TYR A 113 0.55 -16.45 19.62
C TYR A 113 0.96 -17.85 20.14
N GLY A 114 2.22 -18.02 20.58
CA GLY A 114 2.77 -19.31 21.01
C GLY A 114 3.03 -20.30 19.86
N ILE A 115 2.50 -20.02 18.67
CA ILE A 115 2.63 -20.85 17.47
C ILE A 115 2.76 -19.96 16.23
N ARG A 116 3.57 -20.37 15.28
CA ARG A 116 3.67 -19.73 13.95
C ARG A 116 3.69 -20.77 12.84
N ASP A 117 3.15 -20.44 11.67
CA ASP A 117 3.47 -21.14 10.44
C ASP A 117 4.82 -20.60 9.91
N PRO A 118 5.89 -21.42 9.90
CA PRO A 118 7.21 -20.97 9.43
C PRO A 118 7.23 -20.68 7.93
N ARG A 119 6.25 -21.19 7.17
CA ARG A 119 6.20 -21.07 5.73
C ARG A 119 5.83 -19.63 5.31
N GLY A 120 6.77 -18.86 4.81
CA GLY A 120 6.56 -17.53 4.23
C GLY A 120 6.07 -16.42 5.18
N GLY A 121 5.78 -16.71 6.45
CA GLY A 121 5.35 -15.72 7.45
C GLY A 121 3.84 -15.58 7.64
N GLY A 122 3.02 -16.50 7.12
CA GLY A 122 1.57 -16.55 7.37
C GLY A 122 0.86 -15.23 7.07
N ARG A 123 0.12 -14.70 8.06
CA ARG A 123 -0.60 -13.42 7.96
C ARG A 123 0.33 -12.19 7.92
N SER A 124 1.56 -12.29 8.42
CA SER A 124 2.53 -11.18 8.36
C SER A 124 3.21 -11.05 6.99
N SER A 125 2.96 -11.96 6.08
CA SER A 125 3.48 -11.93 4.71
C SER A 125 2.81 -10.84 3.88
N ALA A 126 3.60 -10.17 2.99
CA ALA A 126 3.05 -9.25 2.00
C ALA A 126 2.04 -9.90 1.03
N ARG A 127 1.89 -11.22 1.04
CA ARG A 127 0.84 -11.92 0.28
C ARG A 127 -0.57 -11.49 0.68
N GLU A 128 -0.80 -11.16 1.96
CA GLU A 128 -2.12 -10.71 2.43
C GLU A 128 -2.59 -9.43 1.73
N THR A 129 -1.69 -8.60 1.22
CA THR A 129 -2.03 -7.36 0.53
C THR A 129 -2.86 -7.54 -0.74
N VAL A 130 -2.95 -8.77 -1.28
CA VAL A 130 -3.87 -9.05 -2.38
C VAL A 130 -5.32 -8.79 -1.98
N ALA A 131 -5.72 -9.11 -0.75
CA ALA A 131 -7.07 -8.81 -0.25
C ALA A 131 -7.30 -7.30 -0.15
N ARG A 132 -6.28 -6.53 0.27
CA ARG A 132 -6.37 -5.05 0.28
C ARG A 132 -6.55 -4.48 -1.12
N CYS A 133 -5.84 -5.00 -2.12
CA CYS A 133 -6.00 -4.57 -3.51
C CYS A 133 -7.40 -4.90 -4.07
N VAL A 134 -7.99 -6.06 -3.71
CA VAL A 134 -9.37 -6.36 -4.08
C VAL A 134 -10.33 -5.35 -3.45
N GLY A 135 -10.24 -5.12 -2.12
CA GLY A 135 -11.06 -4.12 -1.41
C GLY A 135 -10.88 -2.72 -1.97
N GLY A 136 -9.63 -2.32 -2.22
CA GLY A 136 -9.28 -1.03 -2.81
C GLY A 136 -9.77 -0.86 -4.24
N SER A 137 -9.78 -1.92 -5.04
CA SER A 137 -10.34 -1.88 -6.40
C SER A 137 -11.85 -1.61 -6.38
N ILE A 138 -12.60 -2.28 -5.50
CA ILE A 138 -14.03 -2.01 -5.30
C ILE A 138 -14.23 -0.56 -4.80
N ALA A 139 -13.43 -0.11 -3.83
CA ALA A 139 -13.50 1.27 -3.35
C ALA A 139 -13.22 2.29 -4.45
N LYS A 140 -12.22 2.06 -5.31
CA LYS A 140 -11.92 2.93 -6.47
C LYS A 140 -13.09 2.99 -7.46
N LEU A 141 -13.79 1.88 -7.72
CA LEU A 141 -14.98 1.88 -8.60
C LEU A 141 -16.08 2.79 -8.04
N VAL A 142 -16.31 2.80 -6.74
CA VAL A 142 -17.25 3.73 -6.08
C VAL A 142 -16.73 5.16 -6.19
N LEU A 143 -15.48 5.43 -5.83
CA LEU A 143 -14.87 6.76 -5.83
C LEU A 143 -14.84 7.39 -7.23
N ASN A 144 -14.69 6.60 -8.29
CA ASN A 144 -14.73 7.07 -9.67
C ASN A 144 -16.09 7.71 -10.03
N GLN A 145 -17.21 7.26 -9.43
CA GLN A 145 -18.52 7.89 -9.62
C GLN A 145 -18.59 9.31 -9.00
N HIS A 146 -17.70 9.59 -8.04
CA HIS A 146 -17.55 10.89 -7.39
C HIS A 146 -16.41 11.73 -8.00
N ASN A 147 -15.81 11.29 -9.13
CA ASN A 147 -14.64 11.91 -9.76
C ASN A 147 -13.40 12.00 -8.84
N ILE A 148 -13.28 11.13 -7.83
CA ILE A 148 -12.13 11.04 -6.96
C ILE A 148 -11.13 10.06 -7.57
N LYS A 149 -9.91 10.55 -7.84
CA LYS A 149 -8.81 9.80 -8.43
C LYS A 149 -7.67 9.64 -7.43
N ILE A 150 -7.06 8.47 -7.40
CA ILE A 150 -5.96 8.15 -6.50
C ILE A 150 -4.82 7.56 -7.33
N GLN A 151 -3.64 8.15 -7.20
CA GLN A 151 -2.47 7.72 -7.93
C GLN A 151 -1.24 7.74 -7.03
N ALA A 152 -0.53 6.62 -6.95
CA ALA A 152 0.72 6.49 -6.24
C ALA A 152 1.88 6.27 -7.22
N TYR A 153 3.05 6.77 -6.86
CA TYR A 153 4.27 6.63 -7.65
C TYR A 153 5.48 6.51 -6.74
N THR A 154 6.54 5.89 -7.25
CA THR A 154 7.82 5.83 -6.55
C THR A 154 8.52 7.18 -6.67
N SER A 155 8.75 7.82 -5.53
CA SER A 155 9.43 9.11 -5.45
C SER A 155 10.87 9.01 -4.97
N GLN A 156 11.27 7.88 -4.38
CA GLN A 156 12.65 7.67 -3.92
C GLN A 156 12.99 6.18 -3.86
N VAL A 157 14.21 5.81 -4.28
CA VAL A 157 14.86 4.52 -4.00
C VAL A 157 16.23 4.84 -3.39
N ALA A 158 16.49 4.36 -2.19
CA ALA A 158 17.70 4.72 -1.43
C ALA A 158 17.97 6.24 -1.46
N HIS A 159 19.10 6.67 -2.04
CA HIS A 159 19.50 8.07 -2.17
C HIS A 159 18.99 8.75 -3.44
N ILE A 160 18.47 8.00 -4.40
CA ILE A 160 17.93 8.52 -5.66
C ILE A 160 16.50 8.99 -5.43
N ARG A 161 16.24 10.28 -5.53
CA ARG A 161 14.93 10.88 -5.21
C ARG A 161 14.48 11.87 -6.26
N LEU A 162 13.16 12.03 -6.36
CA LEU A 162 12.52 13.14 -7.05
C LEU A 162 12.61 14.41 -6.19
N THR A 163 12.82 15.56 -6.83
CA THR A 163 13.03 16.83 -6.14
C THR A 163 11.98 17.88 -6.41
N LYS A 164 11.12 17.66 -7.40
CA LYS A 164 10.05 18.57 -7.77
C LYS A 164 8.74 18.22 -7.05
N SER A 165 7.81 19.17 -7.03
CA SER A 165 6.43 18.93 -6.60
C SER A 165 5.74 17.91 -7.51
N TYR A 166 4.76 17.17 -6.97
CA TYR A 166 3.95 16.23 -7.77
C TYR A 166 3.24 16.91 -8.96
N GLN A 167 2.95 18.20 -8.86
CA GLN A 167 2.31 19.00 -9.91
C GLN A 167 3.21 19.25 -11.12
N GLU A 168 4.52 19.11 -10.96
CA GLU A 168 5.52 19.33 -12.01
C GLU A 168 5.88 18.04 -12.76
N TYR A 169 5.32 16.90 -12.39
CA TYR A 169 5.50 15.62 -13.07
C TYR A 169 4.25 15.22 -13.83
N ASP A 170 4.41 14.63 -15.00
CA ASP A 170 3.32 13.93 -15.68
C ASP A 170 3.14 12.55 -15.03
N LEU A 171 2.18 12.45 -14.11
CA LEU A 171 1.90 11.22 -13.40
C LEU A 171 1.36 10.08 -14.31
N ASN A 172 0.95 10.37 -15.55
CA ASN A 172 0.58 9.34 -16.52
C ASN A 172 1.78 8.47 -16.92
N LEU A 173 3.01 8.99 -16.77
CA LEU A 173 4.24 8.24 -17.02
C LEU A 173 4.56 7.20 -15.95
N THR A 174 3.85 7.19 -14.80
CA THR A 174 4.10 6.28 -13.68
C THR A 174 4.07 4.80 -14.11
N GLU A 175 3.14 4.41 -14.97
CA GLU A 175 3.00 3.01 -15.38
C GLU A 175 3.84 2.65 -16.63
N THR A 176 4.69 3.55 -17.13
CA THR A 176 5.51 3.32 -18.32
C THR A 176 6.84 2.62 -18.03
N ASN A 177 7.21 2.45 -16.77
CA ASN A 177 8.45 1.81 -16.33
C ASN A 177 8.24 0.88 -15.14
N ALA A 178 9.20 0.00 -14.88
CA ALA A 178 9.08 -1.06 -13.90
C ALA A 178 9.08 -0.57 -12.45
N ILE A 179 9.73 0.57 -12.17
CA ILE A 179 9.78 1.14 -10.82
C ILE A 179 8.58 2.03 -10.50
N ARG A 180 7.74 2.37 -11.50
CA ARG A 180 6.60 3.28 -11.37
C ARG A 180 7.00 4.68 -10.90
N CYS A 181 8.00 5.26 -11.55
CA CYS A 181 8.45 6.62 -11.32
C CYS A 181 8.01 7.52 -12.49
N PRO A 182 7.42 8.71 -12.26
CA PRO A 182 6.95 9.59 -13.32
C PRO A 182 8.07 10.34 -14.06
N ASP A 183 9.30 10.29 -13.55
CA ASP A 183 10.49 10.85 -14.22
C ASP A 183 11.28 9.72 -14.90
N PRO A 184 11.33 9.64 -16.25
CA PRO A 184 12.00 8.55 -16.95
C PRO A 184 13.50 8.46 -16.67
N THR A 185 14.17 9.59 -16.45
CA THR A 185 15.61 9.62 -16.14
C THR A 185 15.86 9.04 -14.76
N LYS A 186 15.09 9.47 -13.76
CA LYS A 186 15.18 8.93 -12.40
C LYS A 186 14.72 7.47 -12.33
N ALA A 187 13.75 7.08 -13.13
CA ALA A 187 13.32 5.68 -13.24
C ALA A 187 14.48 4.79 -13.68
N ALA A 188 15.23 5.17 -14.73
CA ALA A 188 16.38 4.42 -15.20
C ALA A 188 17.50 4.32 -14.15
N GLU A 189 17.80 5.43 -13.45
CA GLU A 189 18.77 5.44 -12.35
C GLU A 189 18.37 4.46 -11.21
N MET A 190 17.09 4.51 -10.79
CA MET A 190 16.53 3.65 -9.75
C MET A 190 16.56 2.18 -10.15
N GLU A 191 16.18 1.85 -11.38
CA GLU A 191 16.18 0.47 -11.89
C GLU A 191 17.60 -0.11 -11.98
N ALA A 192 18.56 0.70 -12.44
CA ALA A 192 19.97 0.32 -12.47
C ALA A 192 20.51 0.03 -11.05
N TYR A 193 20.20 0.90 -10.09
CA TYR A 193 20.62 0.72 -8.70
C TYR A 193 19.99 -0.52 -8.06
N ILE A 194 18.68 -0.77 -8.24
CA ILE A 194 18.04 -1.99 -7.74
C ILE A 194 18.68 -3.24 -8.36
N THR A 195 19.03 -3.19 -9.63
CA THR A 195 19.68 -4.31 -10.34
C THR A 195 21.07 -4.61 -9.75
N GLN A 196 21.83 -3.56 -9.43
CA GLN A 196 23.13 -3.71 -8.75
C GLN A 196 22.97 -4.35 -7.37
N ILE A 197 22.08 -3.81 -6.51
CA ILE A 197 21.81 -4.33 -5.17
C ILE A 197 21.35 -5.80 -5.20
N LYS A 198 20.52 -6.14 -6.18
CA LYS A 198 20.08 -7.52 -6.41
C LYS A 198 21.27 -8.46 -6.73
N ALA A 199 22.23 -7.99 -7.54
CA ALA A 199 23.43 -8.78 -7.86
C ALA A 199 24.34 -8.98 -6.64
N GLU A 200 24.35 -8.05 -5.70
CA GLU A 200 25.05 -8.13 -4.42
C GLU A 200 24.35 -9.07 -3.41
N GLY A 201 23.13 -9.53 -3.71
CA GLY A 201 22.32 -10.37 -2.81
C GLY A 201 21.64 -9.59 -1.69
N ASP A 202 21.61 -8.26 -1.80
CA ASP A 202 21.03 -7.34 -0.83
C ASP A 202 19.68 -6.77 -1.31
N THR A 203 19.09 -5.88 -0.52
CA THR A 203 17.77 -5.27 -0.78
C THR A 203 17.79 -3.78 -0.47
N VAL A 204 16.85 -3.04 -1.05
CA VAL A 204 16.75 -1.60 -0.87
C VAL A 204 15.31 -1.17 -0.63
N GLY A 205 15.15 -0.14 0.20
CA GLY A 205 13.88 0.52 0.45
C GLY A 205 13.76 1.86 -0.29
N GLY A 206 12.70 2.60 0.01
CA GLY A 206 12.49 3.93 -0.55
C GLY A 206 11.13 4.52 -0.16
N ILE A 207 10.61 5.43 -0.96
CA ILE A 207 9.39 6.18 -0.69
C ILE A 207 8.42 6.05 -1.86
N VAL A 208 7.17 5.76 -1.51
CA VAL A 208 6.01 5.90 -2.41
C VAL A 208 5.26 7.17 -2.03
N SER A 209 5.07 8.06 -2.99
CA SER A 209 4.19 9.21 -2.88
C SER A 209 2.81 8.90 -3.47
N CYS A 210 1.77 9.49 -2.90
CA CYS A 210 0.40 9.31 -3.35
C CYS A 210 -0.31 10.66 -3.43
N VAL A 211 -1.10 10.85 -4.48
CA VAL A 211 -1.95 12.02 -4.67
C VAL A 211 -3.40 11.55 -4.82
N ILE A 212 -4.30 12.20 -4.10
CA ILE A 212 -5.75 11.97 -4.18
C ILE A 212 -6.39 13.27 -4.65
N GLN A 213 -7.03 13.24 -5.79
CA GLN A 213 -7.67 14.38 -6.43
C GLN A 213 -9.19 14.27 -6.38
N GLY A 214 -9.89 15.39 -6.33
CA GLY A 214 -11.34 15.44 -6.38
C GLY A 214 -12.05 15.16 -5.06
N VAL A 215 -11.32 15.08 -3.94
CA VAL A 215 -11.95 14.91 -2.62
C VAL A 215 -12.69 16.19 -2.23
N PRO A 216 -13.99 16.11 -1.90
CA PRO A 216 -14.73 17.29 -1.46
C PRO A 216 -14.20 17.81 -0.12
N ALA A 217 -14.39 19.09 0.16
CA ALA A 217 -14.17 19.63 1.50
C ALA A 217 -15.16 19.01 2.49
N GLY A 218 -14.73 18.74 3.73
CA GLY A 218 -15.59 18.29 4.81
C GLY A 218 -15.46 16.83 5.22
N LEU A 219 -14.52 16.05 4.63
CA LEU A 219 -14.28 14.67 5.06
C LEU A 219 -13.28 14.63 6.23
N GLY A 220 -13.65 13.99 7.31
CA GLY A 220 -12.83 13.85 8.52
C GLY A 220 -13.41 14.58 9.72
N GLU A 221 -12.75 14.43 10.87
CA GLU A 221 -13.19 14.96 12.15
C GLU A 221 -12.14 15.87 12.81
N PRO A 222 -12.56 16.86 13.63
CA PRO A 222 -11.61 17.85 14.16
C PRO A 222 -10.76 17.33 15.34
N VAL A 223 -11.16 16.26 16.04
CA VAL A 223 -10.43 15.74 17.22
C VAL A 223 -9.95 14.31 16.96
N PHE A 224 -10.80 13.32 17.17
CA PHE A 224 -10.53 11.94 16.85
C PHE A 224 -11.14 11.60 15.47
N GLY A 225 -10.58 10.64 14.74
CA GLY A 225 -11.03 10.37 13.37
C GLY A 225 -10.56 11.42 12.35
N LYS A 226 -9.47 12.15 12.63
CA LYS A 226 -8.85 13.04 11.65
C LYS A 226 -8.46 12.28 10.39
N LEU A 227 -8.80 12.82 9.21
CA LEU A 227 -8.56 12.12 7.94
C LEU A 227 -7.08 11.76 7.74
N HIS A 228 -6.14 12.68 8.05
CA HIS A 228 -4.72 12.35 7.95
C HIS A 228 -4.26 11.29 8.95
N ALA A 229 -4.87 11.22 10.14
CA ALA A 229 -4.56 10.17 11.12
C ALA A 229 -5.07 8.80 10.64
N ALA A 230 -6.26 8.75 10.03
CA ALA A 230 -6.80 7.54 9.43
C ALA A 230 -5.95 7.07 8.23
N LEU A 231 -5.54 8.00 7.33
CA LEU A 231 -4.61 7.71 6.24
C LEU A 231 -3.27 7.19 6.80
N GLY A 232 -2.70 7.85 7.82
CA GLY A 232 -1.46 7.42 8.47
C GLY A 232 -1.58 6.01 9.06
N SER A 233 -2.66 5.72 9.76
CA SER A 233 -2.94 4.38 10.31
C SER A 233 -3.07 3.34 9.20
N ALA A 234 -3.77 3.66 8.11
CA ALA A 234 -3.92 2.79 6.95
C ALA A 234 -2.55 2.48 6.31
N MET A 235 -1.72 3.51 6.07
CA MET A 235 -0.40 3.36 5.43
C MET A 235 0.58 2.61 6.33
N LEU A 236 0.64 2.91 7.63
CA LEU A 236 1.52 2.23 8.58
C LEU A 236 1.10 0.78 8.85
N SER A 237 -0.13 0.38 8.48
CA SER A 237 -0.57 -1.02 8.49
C SER A 237 -0.01 -1.85 7.33
N ILE A 238 0.59 -1.22 6.31
CA ILE A 238 1.18 -1.92 5.16
C ILE A 238 2.51 -2.54 5.58
N ASN A 239 2.76 -3.78 5.13
CA ASN A 239 4.01 -4.48 5.41
C ASN A 239 5.22 -3.63 4.96
N ALA A 240 6.26 -3.59 5.78
CA ALA A 240 7.49 -2.83 5.57
C ALA A 240 7.37 -1.29 5.65
N ALA A 241 6.17 -0.71 5.78
CA ALA A 241 6.01 0.72 6.02
C ALA A 241 6.68 1.12 7.36
N LYS A 242 7.40 2.25 7.36
CA LYS A 242 8.18 2.78 8.50
C LYS A 242 7.91 4.23 8.81
N GLY A 243 7.33 4.96 7.85
CA GLY A 243 7.01 6.36 8.03
C GLY A 243 5.86 6.77 7.13
N PHE A 244 5.16 7.79 7.58
CA PHE A 244 4.08 8.46 6.87
C PHE A 244 4.19 9.95 7.14
N ASP A 245 4.07 10.76 6.12
CA ASP A 245 3.83 12.19 6.24
C ASP A 245 2.86 12.67 5.15
N TYR A 246 2.28 13.88 5.33
CA TYR A 246 1.35 14.49 4.39
C TYR A 246 1.61 16.00 4.29
N GLY A 247 1.22 16.60 3.17
CA GLY A 247 1.58 17.98 2.89
C GLY A 247 3.10 18.14 2.84
N ILE A 248 3.62 19.23 3.39
CA ILE A 248 5.07 19.41 3.51
C ILE A 248 5.72 18.49 4.55
N GLY A 249 4.91 17.82 5.39
CA GLY A 249 5.35 16.72 6.25
C GLY A 249 6.44 17.12 7.25
N PHE A 250 7.55 16.38 7.25
CA PHE A 250 8.68 16.62 8.14
C PHE A 250 9.46 17.91 7.85
N ASP A 251 9.19 18.58 6.74
CA ASP A 251 9.78 19.87 6.41
C ASP A 251 8.99 21.05 7.05
N ALA A 252 7.81 20.80 7.65
CA ALA A 252 6.95 21.82 8.29
C ALA A 252 7.62 22.67 9.37
N PRO A 253 8.63 22.22 10.13
CA PRO A 253 9.34 23.07 11.08
C PRO A 253 10.28 24.10 10.46
N LEU A 254 10.60 24.00 9.16
CA LEU A 254 11.62 24.85 8.52
C LEU A 254 11.10 26.25 8.14
N PRO A 255 9.92 26.42 7.47
CA PRO A 255 9.42 27.74 7.11
C PRO A 255 8.77 28.46 8.31
N LYS A 256 8.70 29.78 8.23
CA LYS A 256 7.89 30.56 9.17
C LYS A 256 6.41 30.35 8.89
N GLY A 257 5.55 30.58 9.90
CA GLY A 257 4.10 30.45 9.71
C GLY A 257 3.55 31.32 8.59
N SER A 258 4.10 32.51 8.36
CA SER A 258 3.71 33.38 7.25
C SER A 258 4.11 32.86 5.86
N GLU A 259 5.09 31.96 5.80
CA GLU A 259 5.59 31.37 4.56
C GLU A 259 4.83 30.10 4.20
N GLN A 260 4.31 29.37 5.22
CA GLN A 260 3.66 28.08 5.02
C GLN A 260 2.12 28.17 5.10
N ASN A 261 1.54 29.29 5.48
CA ASN A 261 0.09 29.43 5.57
C ASN A 261 -0.55 29.43 4.18
N ASP A 262 -1.41 28.43 3.92
CA ASP A 262 -2.20 28.33 2.70
C ASP A 262 -3.29 29.40 2.67
N SER A 263 -2.99 30.55 2.05
CA SER A 263 -3.94 31.68 2.01
C SER A 263 -5.14 31.38 1.12
N PHE A 264 -6.34 31.66 1.61
CA PHE A 264 -7.58 31.44 0.87
C PHE A 264 -7.82 32.50 -0.22
N TYR A 265 -8.46 32.08 -1.30
CA TYR A 265 -9.03 32.94 -2.32
C TYR A 265 -10.34 32.36 -2.85
N SER A 266 -11.14 33.20 -3.50
CA SER A 266 -12.38 32.77 -4.14
C SER A 266 -12.21 32.71 -5.66
N GLU A 267 -12.57 31.59 -6.26
CA GLU A 267 -12.64 31.41 -7.70
C GLU A 267 -14.03 30.92 -8.12
N LYS A 268 -14.78 31.76 -8.84
CA LYS A 268 -16.14 31.43 -9.29
C LYS A 268 -17.08 30.97 -8.15
N GLY A 269 -16.94 31.57 -6.96
CA GLY A 269 -17.72 31.23 -5.77
C GLY A 269 -17.21 30.00 -4.99
N GLN A 270 -16.15 29.37 -5.44
CA GLN A 270 -15.49 28.27 -4.70
C GLN A 270 -14.30 28.82 -3.88
N ILE A 271 -14.19 28.38 -2.64
CA ILE A 271 -13.05 28.69 -1.78
C ILE A 271 -11.92 27.72 -2.12
N ARG A 272 -10.73 28.27 -2.37
CA ARG A 272 -9.49 27.55 -2.66
C ARG A 272 -8.30 28.12 -1.88
N THR A 273 -7.19 27.42 -1.85
CA THR A 273 -5.92 27.90 -1.28
C THR A 273 -4.90 28.17 -2.38
N ARG A 274 -4.01 29.18 -2.20
CA ARG A 274 -2.97 29.54 -3.17
C ARG A 274 -1.82 28.55 -3.19
N THR A 275 -1.52 27.99 -2.04
CA THR A 275 -0.55 26.91 -1.81
C THR A 275 -1.29 25.70 -1.24
N ASN A 276 -0.63 24.59 -1.06
CA ASN A 276 -1.21 23.38 -0.50
C ASN A 276 -0.22 22.68 0.47
N ASP A 277 0.44 23.47 1.31
CA ASP A 277 1.42 22.98 2.28
C ASP A 277 0.77 22.09 3.34
N SER A 278 -0.51 22.34 3.65
CA SER A 278 -1.33 21.50 4.52
C SER A 278 -1.72 20.13 3.89
N GLY A 279 -1.40 19.89 2.61
CA GLY A 279 -1.67 18.63 1.95
C GLY A 279 -3.14 18.27 1.80
N GLY A 280 -4.02 19.28 1.57
CA GLY A 280 -5.46 19.09 1.35
C GLY A 280 -6.26 18.83 2.62
N ILE A 281 -5.65 18.88 3.81
CA ILE A 281 -6.30 18.56 5.09
C ILE A 281 -5.94 19.62 6.13
N GLN A 282 -6.95 20.32 6.64
CA GLN A 282 -6.81 21.35 7.67
C GLN A 282 -7.67 20.98 8.88
N GLY A 283 -7.10 21.05 10.09
CA GLY A 283 -7.81 20.67 11.31
C GLY A 283 -8.25 19.18 11.37
N GLY A 284 -7.77 18.34 10.48
CA GLY A 284 -8.19 16.94 10.36
C GLY A 284 -9.26 16.67 9.30
N ILE A 285 -9.71 17.72 8.61
CA ILE A 285 -10.82 17.72 7.66
C ILE A 285 -10.30 18.11 6.28
N SER A 286 -10.76 17.47 5.22
CA SER A 286 -10.40 17.81 3.84
C SER A 286 -10.89 19.22 3.47
N ASN A 287 -10.08 19.98 2.72
CA ASN A 287 -10.39 21.36 2.33
C ASN A 287 -10.73 21.51 0.83
N GLY A 288 -10.85 20.40 0.08
CA GLY A 288 -11.17 20.41 -1.34
C GLY A 288 -9.96 20.55 -2.27
N GLN A 289 -8.74 20.67 -1.73
CA GLN A 289 -7.50 20.60 -2.50
C GLN A 289 -7.05 19.14 -2.65
N ASP A 290 -6.07 18.89 -3.52
CA ASP A 290 -5.44 17.58 -3.63
C ASP A 290 -4.85 17.15 -2.29
N ILE A 291 -5.14 15.91 -1.87
CA ILE A 291 -4.50 15.32 -0.72
C ILE A 291 -3.24 14.61 -1.22
N TYR A 292 -2.08 14.96 -0.68
CA TYR A 292 -0.84 14.27 -1.01
C TYR A 292 -0.06 13.87 0.24
N PHE A 293 0.59 12.71 0.16
CA PHE A 293 1.33 12.13 1.27
C PHE A 293 2.44 11.20 0.77
N ARG A 294 3.36 10.85 1.68
CA ARG A 294 4.49 9.95 1.41
C ARG A 294 4.52 8.80 2.41
N VAL A 295 4.90 7.62 1.92
CA VAL A 295 5.06 6.42 2.74
C VAL A 295 6.47 5.87 2.55
N ALA A 296 7.24 5.79 3.63
CA ALA A 296 8.58 5.22 3.62
C ALA A 296 8.52 3.71 3.86
N PHE A 297 9.19 2.96 3.00
CA PHE A 297 9.31 1.50 3.08
C PHE A 297 10.76 1.11 3.36
N LYS A 298 10.98 0.26 4.37
CA LYS A 298 12.29 -0.31 4.62
C LYS A 298 12.66 -1.34 3.54
N ALA A 299 13.95 -1.62 3.44
CA ALA A 299 14.47 -2.76 2.68
C ALA A 299 13.83 -4.09 3.13
N VAL A 300 13.74 -5.05 2.23
CA VAL A 300 13.23 -6.41 2.51
C VAL A 300 14.18 -7.11 3.48
N PRO A 301 13.70 -7.68 4.60
CA PRO A 301 14.58 -8.23 5.62
C PRO A 301 15.21 -9.58 5.23
N THR A 302 14.71 -10.25 4.20
CA THR A 302 15.22 -11.54 3.76
C THR A 302 16.31 -11.33 2.70
N LEU A 303 17.57 -11.49 3.10
CA LEU A 303 18.76 -11.31 2.26
C LEU A 303 19.29 -12.65 1.77
N LEU A 304 19.99 -12.65 0.63
CA LEU A 304 20.72 -13.82 0.12
C LEU A 304 22.15 -13.91 0.72
N MET A 305 22.46 -13.01 1.63
CA MET A 305 23.72 -13.00 2.41
C MET A 305 23.51 -13.69 3.76
N GLU A 306 24.62 -14.12 4.36
CA GLU A 306 24.63 -14.68 5.71
C GLU A 306 24.36 -13.60 6.75
N GLN A 307 23.49 -13.90 7.72
CA GLN A 307 23.07 -12.99 8.78
C GLN A 307 23.16 -13.69 10.13
N SER A 308 23.65 -12.99 11.15
CA SER A 308 23.60 -13.46 12.53
C SER A 308 22.16 -13.44 13.05
N THR A 309 21.76 -14.49 13.75
CA THR A 309 20.42 -14.62 14.34
C THR A 309 20.47 -15.58 15.54
N VAL A 310 19.30 -15.95 16.08
CA VAL A 310 19.14 -16.96 17.12
C VAL A 310 18.13 -18.04 16.70
N ASP A 311 18.31 -19.23 17.23
CA ASP A 311 17.33 -20.31 17.11
C ASP A 311 16.16 -20.14 18.10
N LEU A 312 15.23 -21.10 18.13
CA LEU A 312 14.05 -21.08 19.03
C LEU A 312 14.44 -21.21 20.50
N ASP A 313 15.59 -21.77 20.82
CA ASP A 313 16.12 -21.98 22.16
C ASP A 313 16.99 -20.79 22.63
N GLY A 314 17.20 -19.78 21.76
CA GLY A 314 17.99 -18.58 22.07
C GLY A 314 19.48 -18.72 21.80
N ASN A 315 19.94 -19.78 21.15
CA ASN A 315 21.36 -19.95 20.81
C ASN A 315 21.70 -19.14 19.57
N GLU A 316 22.85 -18.45 19.58
CA GLU A 316 23.36 -17.72 18.43
C GLU A 316 23.67 -18.67 17.26
N THR A 317 23.24 -18.27 16.06
CA THR A 317 23.45 -19.05 14.84
C THR A 317 23.55 -18.12 13.62
N LEU A 318 23.90 -18.70 12.49
CA LEU A 318 23.95 -18.01 11.21
C LEU A 318 22.80 -18.49 10.32
N LEU A 319 22.19 -17.55 9.62
CA LEU A 319 21.14 -17.82 8.66
C LEU A 319 21.54 -17.27 7.30
N LYS A 320 21.54 -18.13 6.28
CA LYS A 320 21.57 -17.72 4.88
C LYS A 320 20.24 -18.08 4.25
N ALA A 321 19.37 -17.08 4.09
CA ALA A 321 18.05 -17.34 3.53
C ALA A 321 18.17 -17.78 2.06
N ARG A 322 17.31 -18.74 1.69
CA ARG A 322 17.12 -19.19 0.31
C ARG A 322 15.75 -18.72 -0.17
N GLY A 323 15.52 -18.77 -1.46
CA GLY A 323 14.22 -18.47 -2.05
C GLY A 323 14.21 -17.21 -2.93
N ARG A 324 13.02 -16.86 -3.41
CA ARG A 324 12.78 -15.80 -4.39
C ARG A 324 12.18 -14.59 -3.70
N HIS A 325 13.00 -13.61 -3.36
CA HIS A 325 12.58 -12.38 -2.67
C HIS A 325 12.67 -11.17 -3.60
N ASP A 326 11.86 -10.14 -3.31
CA ASP A 326 11.95 -8.87 -4.02
C ASP A 326 13.22 -8.13 -3.56
N PRO A 327 14.09 -7.64 -4.45
CA PRO A 327 15.21 -6.76 -4.08
C PRO A 327 14.71 -5.39 -3.63
N CYS A 328 13.52 -4.99 -4.05
CA CYS A 328 12.85 -3.76 -3.68
C CYS A 328 11.33 -3.96 -3.73
N VAL A 329 10.62 -3.49 -2.68
CA VAL A 329 9.14 -3.65 -2.60
C VAL A 329 8.38 -2.58 -3.38
N LEU A 330 9.01 -1.46 -3.72
CA LEU A 330 8.32 -0.26 -4.24
C LEU A 330 7.52 -0.51 -5.52
N PRO A 331 8.00 -1.30 -6.50
CA PRO A 331 7.19 -1.61 -7.69
C PRO A 331 5.81 -2.20 -7.38
N ARG A 332 5.67 -2.84 -6.22
CA ARG A 332 4.44 -3.49 -5.78
C ARG A 332 3.71 -2.71 -4.68
N ALA A 333 4.38 -1.78 -4.01
CA ALA A 333 3.81 -1.00 -2.91
C ALA A 333 2.82 0.06 -3.40
N GLY A 334 3.05 0.68 -4.57
CA GLY A 334 2.18 1.72 -5.13
C GLY A 334 0.70 1.32 -5.15
N PRO A 335 0.28 0.24 -5.82
CA PRO A 335 -1.12 -0.19 -5.83
C PRO A 335 -1.68 -0.55 -4.45
N ILE A 336 -0.84 -0.95 -3.48
CA ILE A 336 -1.30 -1.22 -2.11
C ILE A 336 -1.57 0.10 -1.37
N VAL A 337 -0.71 1.11 -1.55
CA VAL A 337 -0.90 2.46 -1.02
C VAL A 337 -2.19 3.06 -1.57
N GLU A 338 -2.41 2.98 -2.89
CA GLU A 338 -3.65 3.44 -3.53
C GLU A 338 -4.89 2.71 -3.00
N ALA A 339 -4.81 1.39 -2.81
CA ALA A 339 -5.91 0.59 -2.31
C ALA A 339 -6.30 1.00 -0.88
N MET A 340 -5.32 1.19 0.00
CA MET A 340 -5.58 1.62 1.38
C MET A 340 -6.09 3.07 1.42
N ALA A 341 -5.57 3.96 0.58
CA ALA A 341 -6.08 5.32 0.43
C ALA A 341 -7.53 5.33 -0.06
N ALA A 342 -7.86 4.50 -1.07
CA ALA A 342 -9.21 4.39 -1.61
C ALA A 342 -10.22 3.92 -0.56
N MET A 343 -9.90 2.87 0.17
CA MET A 343 -10.77 2.37 1.24
C MET A 343 -10.96 3.42 2.35
N THR A 344 -9.90 4.15 2.71
CA THR A 344 -9.98 5.21 3.73
C THR A 344 -10.87 6.37 3.28
N VAL A 345 -10.64 6.88 2.06
CA VAL A 345 -11.41 8.03 1.53
C VAL A 345 -12.87 7.64 1.31
N LEU A 346 -13.14 6.44 0.80
CA LEU A 346 -14.51 5.97 0.65
C LEU A 346 -15.21 5.81 2.00
N ASP A 347 -14.56 5.26 3.01
CA ASP A 347 -15.11 5.11 4.36
C ASP A 347 -15.54 6.48 4.93
N TYR A 348 -14.68 7.50 4.80
CA TYR A 348 -15.00 8.86 5.23
C TYR A 348 -16.05 9.55 4.36
N LEU A 349 -16.10 9.28 3.06
CA LEU A 349 -17.15 9.78 2.18
C LEU A 349 -18.53 9.23 2.59
N LEU A 350 -18.60 7.94 2.92
CA LEU A 350 -19.84 7.32 3.38
C LEU A 350 -20.22 7.80 4.78
N LEU A 351 -19.24 7.96 5.69
CA LEU A 351 -19.48 8.54 7.03
C LEU A 351 -20.07 9.96 6.95
N SER A 352 -19.65 10.77 5.98
CA SER A 352 -20.16 12.14 5.83
C SER A 352 -21.60 12.20 5.35
N GLN A 353 -22.18 11.09 4.92
CA GLN A 353 -23.58 10.98 4.45
C GLN A 353 -24.53 10.41 5.51
N CYS A 354 -23.99 9.95 6.66
CA CYS A 354 -24.74 9.49 7.83
C CYS A 354 -25.01 10.63 8.81
#